data_34615709d4da2f4820ee84f90c79c8ec
#
_entry.id   34615709d4da2f4820ee84f90c79c8ec
#
_cell.length_a   1.000
_cell.length_b   1.000
_cell.length_c   1.000
_cell.angle_alpha   90.00
_cell.angle_beta   90.00
_cell.angle_gamma   90.00
#
_symmetry.space_group_name_H-M   'P 1'
#
loop_
_entity.id
_entity.type
_entity.pdbx_description
1 polymer ?
#
loop_
_entity_poly.entity_id
_entity_poly.type
_entity_poly.pdbx_seq_one_letter_code
_entity_poly.pdbx_strand_id
1 'polypeptide(L)'
;NNIQISCSLFLMKTFFTIFLSLIICLSNLFGEKIPYPFYTSNMMIIEIFIIGSPSFFLALQPNKDLLEGNFLANILKKAAIGFVCLLTQTIIALIMRANGVFDHYGPNDMDAFRAFAVIGVNLAGVCMLFRVCKPFNLYRIILFVFFSIASIVLTFVLPPQLIGIDIKLLDKWLWIGEAILCFGIIPYSFAITKSLKLIDKKFIAPLQRKIKDRKNNN
;
A
#
# COMPACT_ATOMS: atom_id res chain seq x y z
N ASN A 1 2.57 -13.26 16.58
CA ASN A 1 3.22 -12.20 15.78
C ASN A 1 2.88 -12.32 14.27
N ASN A 2 2.91 -13.52 13.67
CA ASN A 2 2.63 -13.71 12.24
C ASN A 2 1.18 -13.35 11.87
N ILE A 3 0.20 -13.69 12.72
CA ILE A 3 -1.20 -13.31 12.52
C ILE A 3 -1.36 -11.77 12.51
N GLN A 4 -0.62 -11.04 13.37
CA GLN A 4 -0.64 -9.57 13.33
C GLN A 4 -0.14 -9.03 11.99
N ILE A 5 0.88 -9.65 11.43
CA ILE A 5 1.46 -9.27 10.14
C ILE A 5 0.44 -9.49 9.03
N SER A 6 -0.16 -10.68 8.97
CA SER A 6 -1.20 -11.02 7.98
C SER A 6 -2.40 -10.08 8.08
N CYS A 7 -2.93 -9.89 9.29
CA CYS A 7 -4.04 -8.95 9.53
C CYS A 7 -3.68 -7.52 9.11
N SER A 8 -2.43 -7.09 9.31
CA SER A 8 -2.02 -5.72 8.94
C SER A 8 -2.00 -5.51 7.42
N LEU A 9 -1.65 -6.52 6.63
CA LEU A 9 -1.68 -6.46 5.16
C LEU A 9 -3.11 -6.36 4.63
N PHE A 10 -4.04 -7.19 5.15
CA PHE A 10 -5.44 -7.09 4.77
C PHE A 10 -6.07 -5.76 5.16
N LEU A 11 -5.78 -5.29 6.38
CA LEU A 11 -6.33 -4.02 6.87
C LEU A 11 -5.77 -2.81 6.11
N MET A 12 -4.51 -2.87 5.69
CA MET A 12 -3.89 -1.87 4.82
C MET A 12 -4.68 -1.67 3.52
N LYS A 13 -5.04 -2.78 2.84
CA LYS A 13 -5.87 -2.76 1.63
C LYS A 13 -7.25 -2.19 1.91
N THR A 14 -7.89 -2.66 2.96
CA THR A 14 -9.26 -2.23 3.32
C THR A 14 -9.29 -0.72 3.56
N PHE A 15 -8.35 -0.17 4.32
CA PHE A 15 -8.24 1.27 4.52
C PHE A 15 -7.97 2.00 3.21
N PHE A 16 -7.05 1.50 2.40
CA PHE A 16 -6.76 2.10 1.10
C PHE A 16 -8.01 2.21 0.23
N THR A 17 -8.77 1.13 0.09
CA THR A 17 -9.99 1.11 -0.73
C THR A 17 -11.06 2.05 -0.17
N ILE A 18 -11.31 2.04 1.15
CA ILE A 18 -12.32 2.91 1.78
C ILE A 18 -11.96 4.38 1.60
N PHE A 19 -10.73 4.77 1.92
CA PHE A 19 -10.32 6.17 1.86
C PHE A 19 -10.23 6.68 0.42
N LEU A 20 -9.75 5.86 -0.52
CA LEU A 20 -9.73 6.22 -1.94
C LEU A 20 -11.15 6.42 -2.47
N SER A 21 -12.07 5.49 -2.18
CA SER A 21 -13.48 5.62 -2.57
C SER A 21 -14.14 6.85 -1.96
N LEU A 22 -13.82 7.16 -0.71
CA LEU A 22 -14.31 8.36 -0.04
C LEU A 22 -13.79 9.64 -0.71
N ILE A 23 -12.51 9.72 -1.04
CA ILE A 23 -11.90 10.87 -1.72
C ILE A 23 -12.59 11.09 -3.06
N ILE A 24 -12.76 10.05 -3.87
CA ILE A 24 -13.38 10.15 -5.19
C ILE A 24 -14.87 10.50 -5.07
N CYS A 25 -15.58 9.92 -4.13
CA CYS A 25 -16.98 10.25 -3.88
C CYS A 25 -17.15 11.73 -3.50
N LEU A 26 -16.34 12.22 -2.59
CA LEU A 26 -16.36 13.63 -2.18
C LEU A 26 -16.01 14.57 -3.33
N SER A 27 -14.96 14.28 -4.10
CA SER A 27 -14.58 15.08 -5.27
C SER A 27 -15.72 15.17 -6.28
N ASN A 28 -16.40 14.05 -6.55
CA ASN A 28 -17.54 14.03 -7.47
C ASN A 28 -18.74 14.84 -6.94
N LEU A 29 -18.95 14.90 -5.62
CA LEU A 29 -19.98 15.74 -5.01
C LEU A 29 -19.67 17.24 -5.15
N PHE A 30 -18.40 17.63 -5.15
CA PHE A 30 -17.97 19.02 -5.37
C PHE A 30 -17.84 19.41 -6.85
N GLY A 31 -18.25 18.54 -7.78
CA GLY A 31 -18.28 18.81 -9.22
C GLY A 31 -17.01 18.41 -9.97
N GLU A 32 -16.00 17.94 -9.29
CA GLU A 32 -14.76 17.44 -9.90
C GLU A 32 -14.95 15.96 -10.28
N LYS A 33 -15.10 15.68 -11.58
CA LYS A 33 -15.26 14.30 -12.08
C LYS A 33 -13.92 13.55 -12.09
N ILE A 34 -13.49 13.08 -10.93
CA ILE A 34 -12.27 12.27 -10.82
C ILE A 34 -12.61 10.81 -11.13
N PRO A 35 -11.96 10.20 -12.16
CA PRO A 35 -12.17 8.80 -12.48
C PRO A 35 -11.52 7.88 -11.46
N TYR A 36 -12.15 6.74 -11.18
CA TYR A 36 -11.54 5.71 -10.36
C TYR A 36 -10.35 5.07 -11.11
N PRO A 37 -9.13 5.06 -10.51
CA PRO A 37 -7.91 4.67 -11.24
C PRO A 37 -7.78 3.15 -11.45
N PHE A 38 -8.53 2.33 -10.72
CA PHE A 38 -8.34 0.89 -10.70
C PHE A 38 -9.55 0.12 -11.20
N TYR A 39 -9.30 -0.95 -11.95
CA TYR A 39 -10.26 -2.01 -12.21
C TYR A 39 -10.03 -3.18 -11.25
N THR A 40 -11.03 -4.04 -11.06
CA THR A 40 -10.88 -5.27 -10.27
C THR A 40 -9.78 -6.16 -10.84
N SER A 41 -9.66 -6.24 -12.16
CA SER A 41 -8.65 -7.06 -12.86
C SER A 41 -7.21 -6.63 -12.56
N ASN A 42 -6.93 -5.32 -12.56
CA ASN A 42 -5.57 -4.85 -12.32
C ASN A 42 -5.16 -4.86 -10.85
N MET A 43 -6.13 -4.78 -9.94
CA MET A 43 -5.88 -4.94 -8.50
C MET A 43 -5.66 -6.40 -8.07
N MET A 44 -6.11 -7.37 -8.87
CA MET A 44 -6.01 -8.79 -8.55
C MET A 44 -4.55 -9.25 -8.37
N ILE A 45 -3.61 -8.73 -9.15
CA ILE A 45 -2.19 -9.05 -9.02
C ILE A 45 -1.67 -8.65 -7.64
N ILE A 46 -1.98 -7.42 -7.20
CA ILE A 46 -1.58 -6.90 -5.88
C ILE A 46 -2.25 -7.71 -4.77
N GLU A 47 -3.53 -8.04 -4.94
CA GLU A 47 -4.28 -8.81 -3.96
C GLU A 47 -3.73 -10.20 -3.77
N ILE A 48 -3.37 -10.89 -4.84
CA ILE A 48 -2.86 -12.26 -4.77
C ILE A 48 -1.39 -12.27 -4.35
N PHE A 49 -0.52 -11.49 -5.01
CA PHE A 49 0.93 -11.63 -4.89
C PHE A 49 1.57 -10.74 -3.82
N ILE A 50 0.90 -9.67 -3.39
CA ILE A 50 1.44 -8.78 -2.35
C ILE A 50 0.72 -8.97 -1.02
N ILE A 51 -0.58 -9.24 -1.04
CA ILE A 51 -1.39 -9.30 0.18
C ILE A 51 -1.75 -10.75 0.55
N GLY A 52 -2.51 -11.42 -0.29
CA GLY A 52 -3.14 -12.71 0.04
C GLY A 52 -2.14 -13.83 0.26
N SER A 53 -1.40 -14.20 -0.78
CA SER A 53 -0.45 -15.32 -0.69
C SER A 53 0.68 -15.06 0.32
N PRO A 54 1.35 -13.88 0.32
CA PRO A 54 2.35 -13.61 1.35
C PRO A 54 1.79 -13.66 2.77
N SER A 55 0.57 -13.14 2.99
CA SER A 55 -0.09 -13.19 4.30
C SER A 55 -0.33 -14.61 4.76
N PHE A 56 -0.79 -15.47 3.86
CA PHE A 56 -1.01 -16.88 4.13
C PHE A 56 0.30 -17.61 4.50
N PHE A 57 1.34 -17.46 3.67
CA PHE A 57 2.62 -18.11 3.93
C PHE A 57 3.31 -17.58 5.19
N LEU A 58 3.21 -16.28 5.47
CA LEU A 58 3.72 -15.70 6.71
C LEU A 58 2.97 -16.21 7.95
N ALA A 59 1.65 -16.46 7.84
CA ALA A 59 0.85 -17.02 8.92
C ALA A 59 1.24 -18.46 9.25
N LEU A 60 1.63 -19.25 8.26
CA LEU A 60 2.06 -20.65 8.43
C LEU A 60 3.44 -20.79 9.10
N GLN A 61 4.25 -19.73 9.13
CA GLN A 61 5.57 -19.79 9.74
C GLN A 61 5.47 -20.02 11.25
N PRO A 62 6.12 -21.07 11.83
CA PRO A 62 6.15 -21.25 13.27
C PRO A 62 6.80 -20.06 13.96
N ASN A 63 6.10 -19.48 14.91
CA ASN A 63 6.62 -18.35 15.69
C ASN A 63 6.24 -18.56 17.17
N LYS A 64 7.27 -18.57 18.02
CA LYS A 64 7.15 -18.74 19.48
C LYS A 64 7.24 -17.40 20.23
N ASP A 65 7.37 -16.26 19.50
CA ASP A 65 7.48 -14.94 20.12
C ASP A 65 6.18 -14.59 20.84
N LEU A 66 6.29 -14.19 22.09
CA LEU A 66 5.17 -13.67 22.86
C LEU A 66 4.66 -12.37 22.24
N LEU A 67 3.36 -12.18 22.29
CA LEU A 67 2.72 -10.95 21.85
C LEU A 67 2.95 -9.88 22.93
N GLU A 68 3.82 -8.93 22.64
CA GLU A 68 4.04 -7.77 23.50
C GLU A 68 3.06 -6.64 23.14
N GLY A 69 2.41 -6.08 24.17
CA GLY A 69 1.56 -4.91 24.03
C GLY A 69 0.15 -5.19 23.47
N ASN A 70 -0.52 -4.12 23.04
CA ASN A 70 -1.89 -4.20 22.55
C ASN A 70 -1.93 -4.71 21.09
N PHE A 71 -2.50 -5.91 20.92
CA PHE A 71 -2.60 -6.62 19.63
C PHE A 71 -3.17 -5.75 18.52
N LEU A 72 -4.33 -5.12 18.76
CA LEU A 72 -5.03 -4.30 17.78
C LEU A 72 -4.25 -3.03 17.42
N ALA A 73 -3.66 -2.36 18.42
CA ALA A 73 -2.87 -1.16 18.18
C ALA A 73 -1.64 -1.43 17.29
N ASN A 74 -1.00 -2.59 17.46
CA ASN A 74 0.14 -2.98 16.65
C ASN A 74 -0.25 -3.26 15.19
N ILE A 75 -1.40 -3.92 14.97
CA ILE A 75 -1.95 -4.16 13.63
C ILE A 75 -2.28 -2.83 12.94
N LEU A 76 -3.01 -1.94 13.63
CA LEU A 76 -3.40 -0.64 13.10
C LEU A 76 -2.19 0.22 12.73
N LYS A 77 -1.15 0.27 13.56
CA LYS A 77 0.08 1.01 13.26
C LYS A 77 0.80 0.48 12.02
N LYS A 78 0.91 -0.84 11.88
CA LYS A 78 1.53 -1.47 10.70
C LYS A 78 0.69 -1.23 9.44
N ALA A 79 -0.62 -1.40 9.53
CA ALA A 79 -1.55 -1.17 8.43
C ALA A 79 -1.56 0.30 7.98
N ALA A 80 -1.54 1.25 8.93
CA ALA A 80 -1.55 2.68 8.63
C ALA A 80 -0.34 3.11 7.79
N ILE A 81 0.85 2.56 8.05
CA ILE A 81 2.04 2.90 7.27
C ILE A 81 1.86 2.49 5.81
N GLY A 82 1.42 1.26 5.57
CA GLY A 82 1.19 0.75 4.23
C GLY A 82 0.06 1.48 3.51
N PHE A 83 -1.05 1.68 4.18
CA PHE A 83 -2.18 2.44 3.68
C PHE A 83 -1.77 3.84 3.20
N VAL A 84 -1.02 4.59 4.02
CA VAL A 84 -0.57 5.94 3.66
C VAL A 84 0.37 5.90 2.46
N CYS A 85 1.27 4.92 2.35
CA CYS A 85 2.15 4.77 1.20
C CYS A 85 1.37 4.51 -0.10
N LEU A 86 0.41 3.58 -0.08
CA LEU A 86 -0.43 3.28 -1.26
C LEU A 86 -1.29 4.49 -1.65
N LEU A 87 -1.90 5.15 -0.66
CA LEU A 87 -2.75 6.30 -0.89
C LEU A 87 -1.96 7.48 -1.47
N THR A 88 -0.76 7.76 -0.94
CA THR A 88 0.11 8.83 -1.45
C THR A 88 0.47 8.59 -2.91
N GLN A 89 0.83 7.36 -3.28
CA GLN A 89 1.15 7.00 -4.66
C GLN A 89 -0.04 7.26 -5.60
N THR A 90 -1.24 6.86 -5.16
CA THR A 90 -2.46 7.08 -5.95
C THR A 90 -2.83 8.56 -6.04
N ILE A 91 -2.69 9.33 -4.96
CA ILE A 91 -2.95 10.77 -4.95
C ILE A 91 -1.99 11.49 -5.91
N ILE A 92 -0.72 11.10 -5.96
CA ILE A 92 0.24 11.68 -6.92
C ILE A 92 -0.22 11.42 -8.35
N ALA A 93 -0.64 10.20 -8.68
CA ALA A 93 -1.18 9.87 -10.00
C ALA A 93 -2.42 10.71 -10.34
N LEU A 94 -3.33 10.91 -9.37
CA LEU A 94 -4.52 11.75 -9.54
C LEU A 94 -4.16 13.23 -9.75
N ILE A 95 -3.18 13.75 -9.01
CA ILE A 95 -2.69 15.13 -9.20
C ILE A 95 -2.04 15.29 -10.58
N MET A 96 -1.24 14.32 -11.04
CA MET A 96 -0.65 14.35 -12.37
C MET A 96 -1.73 14.35 -13.46
N ARG A 97 -2.79 13.56 -13.28
CA ARG A 97 -3.94 13.59 -14.18
C ARG A 97 -4.66 14.94 -14.17
N ALA A 98 -4.92 15.51 -13.01
CA ALA A 98 -5.58 16.81 -12.89
C ALA A 98 -4.77 17.95 -13.53
N ASN A 99 -3.44 17.80 -13.61
CA ASN A 99 -2.56 18.76 -14.28
C ASN A 99 -2.33 18.46 -15.77
N GLY A 100 -3.10 17.54 -16.36
CA GLY A 100 -3.04 17.26 -17.80
C GLY A 100 -1.79 16.47 -18.26
N VAL A 101 -1.05 15.86 -17.34
CA VAL A 101 0.18 15.11 -17.69
C VAL A 101 -0.08 13.99 -18.69
N PHE A 102 -1.29 13.43 -18.67
CA PHE A 102 -1.69 12.33 -19.56
C PHE A 102 -2.42 12.78 -20.84
N ASP A 103 -2.73 14.08 -21.01
CA ASP A 103 -3.55 14.59 -22.12
C ASP A 103 -2.89 14.37 -23.50
N HIS A 104 -1.55 14.32 -23.54
CA HIS A 104 -0.81 14.08 -24.79
C HIS A 104 -1.00 12.66 -25.36
N TYR A 105 -1.56 11.71 -24.57
CA TYR A 105 -1.92 10.36 -25.05
C TYR A 105 -3.25 10.32 -25.83
N GLY A 106 -3.99 11.43 -25.89
CA GLY A 106 -5.24 11.53 -26.62
C GLY A 106 -6.29 10.49 -26.19
N PRO A 107 -6.78 9.61 -27.09
CA PRO A 107 -7.79 8.60 -26.74
C PRO A 107 -7.34 7.60 -25.66
N ASN A 108 -6.04 7.44 -25.45
CA ASN A 108 -5.44 6.48 -24.53
C ASN A 108 -5.02 7.13 -23.19
N ASP A 109 -5.42 8.37 -22.94
CA ASP A 109 -5.06 9.12 -21.73
C ASP A 109 -5.45 8.40 -20.44
N MET A 110 -6.64 7.79 -20.42
CA MET A 110 -7.14 7.02 -19.26
C MET A 110 -6.37 5.73 -19.05
N ASP A 111 -5.94 5.07 -20.11
CA ASP A 111 -5.22 3.81 -20.01
C ASP A 111 -3.78 4.07 -19.55
N ALA A 112 -3.13 5.15 -20.01
CA ALA A 112 -1.83 5.59 -19.55
C ALA A 112 -1.87 5.99 -18.07
N PHE A 113 -2.89 6.74 -17.64
CA PHE A 113 -3.11 7.11 -16.24
C PHE A 113 -3.28 5.89 -15.34
N ARG A 114 -4.12 4.92 -15.76
CA ARG A 114 -4.33 3.68 -15.01
C ARG A 114 -3.08 2.83 -14.94
N ALA A 115 -2.35 2.70 -16.05
CA ALA A 115 -1.09 1.97 -16.08
C ALA A 115 -0.09 2.55 -15.08
N PHE A 116 0.07 3.88 -15.06
CA PHE A 116 0.91 4.57 -14.09
C PHE A 116 0.45 4.31 -12.65
N ALA A 117 -0.83 4.50 -12.34
CA ALA A 117 -1.36 4.31 -11.00
C ALA A 117 -1.18 2.87 -10.49
N VAL A 118 -1.42 1.87 -11.35
CA VAL A 118 -1.30 0.45 -10.98
C VAL A 118 0.15 0.05 -10.74
N ILE A 119 1.08 0.48 -11.61
CA ILE A 119 2.51 0.22 -11.44
C ILE A 119 3.00 0.84 -10.12
N GLY A 120 2.65 2.10 -9.86
CA GLY A 120 3.03 2.79 -8.66
C GLY A 120 2.53 2.11 -7.38
N VAL A 121 1.26 1.70 -7.35
CA VAL A 121 0.69 0.97 -6.20
C VAL A 121 1.30 -0.43 -6.06
N ASN A 122 1.63 -1.12 -7.17
CA ASN A 122 2.33 -2.40 -7.13
C ASN A 122 3.73 -2.24 -6.52
N LEU A 123 4.52 -1.29 -6.97
CA LEU A 123 5.85 -0.99 -6.43
C LEU A 123 5.80 -0.58 -4.95
N ALA A 124 4.82 0.26 -4.58
CA ALA A 124 4.57 0.59 -3.18
C ALA A 124 4.24 -0.65 -2.34
N GLY A 125 3.42 -1.54 -2.88
CA GLY A 125 3.09 -2.82 -2.26
C GLY A 125 4.31 -3.72 -2.03
N VAL A 126 5.21 -3.83 -3.02
CA VAL A 126 6.49 -4.55 -2.89
C VAL A 126 7.35 -3.94 -1.78
N CYS A 127 7.45 -2.62 -1.69
CA CYS A 127 8.16 -1.95 -0.61
C CYS A 127 7.55 -2.26 0.77
N MET A 128 6.23 -2.36 0.84
CA MET A 128 5.53 -2.73 2.08
C MET A 128 5.75 -4.20 2.43
N LEU A 129 5.74 -5.10 1.45
CA LEU A 129 6.07 -6.52 1.66
C LEU A 129 7.50 -6.68 2.21
N PHE A 130 8.47 -5.92 1.69
CA PHE A 130 9.82 -5.85 2.23
C PHE A 130 9.85 -5.50 3.73
N ARG A 131 9.06 -4.50 4.14
CA ARG A 131 8.97 -4.09 5.55
C ARG A 131 8.33 -5.14 6.43
N VAL A 132 7.29 -5.78 5.93
CA VAL A 132 6.52 -6.81 6.65
C VAL A 132 7.34 -8.07 6.86
N CYS A 133 8.22 -8.42 5.92
CA CYS A 133 9.12 -9.55 6.04
C CYS A 133 10.25 -9.35 7.06
N LYS A 134 10.47 -8.14 7.58
CA LYS A 134 11.44 -7.91 8.65
C LYS A 134 10.94 -8.43 10.02
N PRO A 135 11.82 -9.03 10.86
CA PRO A 135 13.22 -9.39 10.62
C PRO A 135 13.34 -10.54 9.62
N PHE A 136 14.34 -10.42 8.73
CA PHE A 136 14.57 -11.41 7.70
C PHE A 136 15.14 -12.71 8.27
N ASN A 137 14.57 -13.83 7.83
CA ASN A 137 15.17 -15.15 7.88
C ASN A 137 15.10 -15.75 6.47
N LEU A 138 15.76 -16.87 6.23
CA LEU A 138 15.83 -17.48 4.90
C LEU A 138 14.44 -17.69 4.27
N TYR A 139 13.46 -18.16 5.05
CA TYR A 139 12.09 -18.35 4.60
C TYR A 139 11.44 -17.03 4.14
N ARG A 140 11.56 -15.96 4.93
CA ARG A 140 10.99 -14.65 4.60
C ARG A 140 11.68 -13.98 3.43
N ILE A 141 12.99 -14.20 3.24
CA ILE A 141 13.72 -13.72 2.07
C ILE A 141 13.20 -14.41 0.81
N ILE A 142 13.11 -15.75 0.81
CA ILE A 142 12.58 -16.52 -0.32
C ILE A 142 11.16 -16.06 -0.67
N LEU A 143 10.30 -15.93 0.35
CA LEU A 143 8.94 -15.46 0.18
C LEU A 143 8.88 -14.05 -0.43
N PHE A 144 9.64 -13.11 0.12
CA PHE A 144 9.69 -11.75 -0.39
C PHE A 144 10.17 -11.71 -1.84
N VAL A 145 11.27 -12.37 -2.16
CA VAL A 145 11.87 -12.38 -3.50
C VAL A 145 10.90 -13.02 -4.50
N PHE A 146 10.33 -14.19 -4.16
CA PHE A 146 9.40 -14.90 -5.03
C PHE A 146 8.16 -14.07 -5.35
N PHE A 147 7.45 -13.56 -4.35
CA PHE A 147 6.21 -12.83 -4.57
C PHE A 147 6.44 -11.45 -5.19
N SER A 148 7.57 -10.78 -4.89
CA SER A 148 7.92 -9.51 -5.52
C SER A 148 8.23 -9.69 -7.00
N ILE A 149 9.05 -10.68 -7.35
CA ILE A 149 9.35 -10.99 -8.75
C ILE A 149 8.08 -11.41 -9.48
N ALA A 150 7.27 -12.31 -8.90
CA ALA A 150 6.02 -12.77 -9.50
C ALA A 150 5.06 -11.60 -9.77
N SER A 151 4.86 -10.70 -8.80
CA SER A 151 4.00 -9.53 -8.95
C SER A 151 4.49 -8.61 -10.08
N ILE A 152 5.79 -8.30 -10.11
CA ILE A 152 6.39 -7.44 -11.13
C ILE A 152 6.28 -8.13 -12.51
N VAL A 153 6.76 -9.36 -12.65
CA VAL A 153 6.75 -10.09 -13.93
C VAL A 153 5.33 -10.21 -14.48
N LEU A 154 4.35 -10.57 -13.65
CA LEU A 154 2.97 -10.71 -14.11
C LEU A 154 2.37 -9.36 -14.55
N THR A 155 2.71 -8.26 -13.87
CA THR A 155 2.29 -6.93 -14.32
C THR A 155 2.82 -6.60 -15.72
N PHE A 156 4.03 -7.07 -16.08
CA PHE A 156 4.64 -6.80 -17.37
C PHE A 156 4.31 -7.83 -18.46
N VAL A 157 4.04 -9.08 -18.10
CA VAL A 157 3.87 -10.20 -19.06
C VAL A 157 2.41 -10.44 -19.42
N LEU A 158 1.49 -10.20 -18.47
CA LEU A 158 0.08 -10.44 -18.72
C LEU A 158 -0.46 -9.50 -19.82
N PRO A 159 -1.29 -10.01 -20.72
CA PRO A 159 -1.86 -9.20 -21.80
C PRO A 159 -2.81 -8.12 -21.25
N PRO A 160 -2.87 -6.93 -21.89
CA PRO A 160 -3.73 -5.83 -21.47
C PRO A 160 -5.20 -6.21 -21.29
N GLN A 161 -5.70 -7.18 -22.05
CA GLN A 161 -7.08 -7.66 -21.98
C GLN A 161 -7.41 -8.33 -20.64
N LEU A 162 -6.41 -8.93 -19.96
CA LEU A 162 -6.59 -9.59 -18.67
C LEU A 162 -6.43 -8.62 -17.51
N ILE A 163 -5.45 -7.73 -17.56
CA ILE A 163 -5.13 -6.83 -16.45
C ILE A 163 -5.72 -5.43 -16.61
N GLY A 164 -6.26 -5.10 -17.81
CA GLY A 164 -6.91 -3.81 -18.07
C GLY A 164 -5.94 -2.61 -18.09
N ILE A 165 -4.65 -2.85 -18.32
CA ILE A 165 -3.62 -1.80 -18.47
C ILE A 165 -2.66 -2.15 -19.61
N ASP A 166 -2.26 -1.16 -20.39
CA ASP A 166 -1.20 -1.30 -21.39
C ASP A 166 0.04 -0.50 -20.96
N ILE A 167 1.03 -1.23 -20.48
CA ILE A 167 2.29 -0.66 -19.96
C ILE A 167 3.12 -0.01 -21.08
N LYS A 168 2.94 -0.46 -22.34
CA LYS A 168 3.66 0.07 -23.50
C LYS A 168 3.29 1.52 -23.82
N LEU A 169 2.18 2.00 -23.26
CA LEU A 169 1.76 3.39 -23.40
C LEU A 169 2.62 4.37 -22.60
N LEU A 170 3.34 3.89 -21.58
CA LEU A 170 4.10 4.79 -20.68
C LEU A 170 5.38 5.28 -21.35
N ASP A 171 5.52 6.60 -21.42
CA ASP A 171 6.71 7.29 -21.89
C ASP A 171 7.89 7.16 -20.94
N LYS A 172 9.09 7.44 -21.45
CA LYS A 172 10.33 7.46 -20.64
C LYS A 172 10.22 8.38 -19.42
N TRP A 173 9.53 9.50 -19.54
CA TRP A 173 9.35 10.45 -18.45
C TRP A 173 8.47 9.91 -17.32
N LEU A 174 7.41 9.19 -17.66
CA LEU A 174 6.57 8.50 -16.66
C LEU A 174 7.32 7.37 -15.97
N TRP A 175 8.16 6.63 -16.70
CA TRP A 175 9.04 5.62 -16.09
C TRP A 175 10.08 6.22 -15.13
N ILE A 176 10.66 7.37 -15.46
CA ILE A 176 11.54 8.10 -14.57
C ILE A 176 10.77 8.56 -13.32
N GLY A 177 9.55 9.07 -13.51
CA GLY A 177 8.66 9.45 -12.42
C GLY A 177 8.38 8.29 -11.47
N GLU A 178 8.02 7.11 -11.99
CA GLU A 178 7.81 5.90 -11.21
C GLU A 178 9.07 5.45 -10.44
N ALA A 179 10.22 5.51 -11.09
CA ALA A 179 11.49 5.18 -10.44
C ALA A 179 11.77 6.12 -9.26
N ILE A 180 11.60 7.42 -9.43
CA ILE A 180 11.77 8.42 -8.35
C ILE A 180 10.78 8.14 -7.21
N LEU A 181 9.52 7.88 -7.51
CA LEU A 181 8.50 7.58 -6.51
C LEU A 181 8.81 6.29 -5.76
N CYS A 182 9.25 5.24 -6.46
CA CYS A 182 9.64 3.97 -5.86
C CYS A 182 10.80 4.14 -4.87
N PHE A 183 11.86 4.85 -5.27
CA PHE A 183 12.98 5.15 -4.36
C PHE A 183 12.55 6.05 -3.20
N GLY A 184 11.62 6.98 -3.42
CA GLY A 184 11.09 7.89 -2.39
C GLY A 184 10.19 7.18 -1.36
N ILE A 185 9.49 6.11 -1.72
CA ILE A 185 8.59 5.38 -0.81
C ILE A 185 9.32 4.79 0.39
N ILE A 186 10.54 4.29 0.22
CA ILE A 186 11.30 3.68 1.31
C ILE A 186 11.58 4.70 2.43
N PRO A 187 12.28 5.82 2.20
CA PRO A 187 12.52 6.83 3.24
C PRO A 187 11.21 7.44 3.75
N TYR A 188 10.20 7.64 2.88
CA TYR A 188 8.89 8.12 3.27
C TYR A 188 8.21 7.20 4.28
N SER A 189 8.24 5.89 4.06
CA SER A 189 7.69 4.90 4.99
C SER A 189 8.39 4.91 6.36
N PHE A 190 9.70 5.21 6.40
CA PHE A 190 10.43 5.40 7.65
C PHE A 190 10.03 6.70 8.36
N ALA A 191 9.83 7.78 7.62
CA ALA A 191 9.36 9.06 8.15
C ALA A 191 7.97 8.91 8.80
N ILE A 192 7.02 8.23 8.14
CA ILE A 192 5.70 7.90 8.71
C ILE A 192 5.86 7.11 10.00
N THR A 193 6.74 6.10 10.01
CA THR A 193 6.97 5.29 11.23
C THR A 193 7.47 6.13 12.39
N LYS A 194 8.40 7.07 12.13
CA LYS A 194 8.92 8.00 13.14
C LYS A 194 7.81 8.92 13.65
N SER A 195 6.99 9.46 12.77
CA SER A 195 5.86 10.32 13.11
C SER A 195 4.82 9.59 13.97
N LEU A 196 4.47 8.35 13.61
CA LEU A 196 3.53 7.53 14.41
C LEU A 196 4.09 7.21 15.81
N LYS A 197 5.40 6.94 15.94
CA LYS A 197 6.03 6.75 17.25
C LYS A 197 6.00 8.02 18.11
N LEU A 198 6.17 9.18 17.51
CA LEU A 198 6.08 10.47 18.21
C LEU A 198 4.65 10.73 18.68
N ILE A 199 3.65 10.46 17.84
CA ILE A 199 2.22 10.58 18.20
C ILE A 199 1.89 9.62 19.35
N ASP A 200 2.34 8.38 19.27
CA ASP A 200 2.14 7.37 20.31
C ASP A 200 2.70 7.83 21.66
N LYS A 201 3.94 8.31 21.67
CA LYS A 201 4.61 8.80 22.89
C LYS A 201 3.94 10.05 23.45
N LYS A 202 3.49 10.97 22.58
CA LYS A 202 2.97 12.29 23.02
C LYS A 202 1.50 12.25 23.42
N PHE A 203 0.68 11.42 22.76
CA PHE A 203 -0.77 11.44 22.92
C PHE A 203 -1.33 10.12 23.49
N ILE A 204 -0.93 8.98 22.96
CA ILE A 204 -1.56 7.70 23.28
C ILE A 204 -1.07 7.15 24.62
N ALA A 205 0.23 7.17 24.87
CA ALA A 205 0.81 6.64 26.11
C ALA A 205 0.30 7.37 27.37
N PRO A 206 0.23 8.71 27.42
CA PRO A 206 -0.32 9.39 28.59
C PRO A 206 -1.83 9.15 28.77
N LEU A 207 -2.59 9.00 27.68
CA LEU A 207 -4.03 8.69 27.73
C LEU A 207 -4.28 7.29 28.32
N GLN A 208 -3.50 6.31 27.89
CA GLN A 208 -3.57 4.94 28.41
C GLN A 208 -3.21 4.87 29.92
N ARG A 209 -2.22 5.65 30.37
CA ARG A 209 -1.90 5.74 31.79
C ARG A 209 -3.07 6.29 32.60
N LYS A 210 -3.68 7.39 32.16
CA LYS A 210 -4.85 7.98 32.84
C LYS A 210 -6.05 7.02 32.92
N ILE A 211 -6.29 6.22 31.87
CA ILE A 211 -7.37 5.22 31.85
C ILE A 211 -7.07 4.08 32.83
N LYS A 212 -5.81 3.64 32.90
CA LYS A 212 -5.39 2.58 33.81
C LYS A 212 -5.48 3.02 35.29
N ASP A 213 -5.06 4.25 35.58
CA ASP A 213 -5.14 4.82 36.91
C ASP A 213 -6.60 4.97 37.41
N ARG A 214 -7.51 5.35 36.48
CA ARG A 214 -8.96 5.40 36.82
C ARG A 214 -9.57 4.01 37.07
N LYS A 215 -9.09 2.97 36.37
CA LYS A 215 -9.57 1.59 36.61
C LYS A 215 -9.07 0.98 37.92
N ASN A 216 -7.93 1.43 38.40
CA ASN A 216 -7.35 0.94 39.67
C ASN A 216 -7.91 1.68 40.88
N ASN A 217 -8.56 2.84 40.69
CA ASN A 217 -9.15 3.65 41.77
C ASN A 217 -10.67 3.46 41.94
N ASN A 218 -11.29 2.59 41.09
CA ASN A 218 -12.66 2.10 41.22
C ASN A 218 -12.66 0.60 41.56
#